data_cc45123564c4e057bf3b838a04de83db
#
_entry.id   cc45123564c4e057bf3b838a04de83db
#
_cell.length_a   1.000
_cell.length_b   1.000
_cell.length_c   1.000
_cell.angle_alpha   90.00
_cell.angle_beta   90.00
_cell.angle_gamma   90.00
#
_symmetry.space_group_name_H-M   'P 1'
#
loop_
_entity.id
_entity.type
_entity.pdbx_description
1 polymer ?
#
loop_
_entity_poly.entity_id
_entity_poly.type
_entity_poly.pdbx_seq_one_letter_code
_entity_poly.pdbx_strand_id
1 'polypeptide(L)'
;MTVSFWLFLLATLATLLIGAVYATRKTVMPYHLDALETSWAEIDPKTQFMLKALLNGGGYFGLSTGVSMLILLSIPFRNGEVWAGFAIGAIGLIGAFPLGLIVRHVKKNTAGNPPLMVMVVINALLVFGLIAFALGF
;
A
#
# COMPACT_ATOMS: atom_id res chain seq x y z
N MET A 1 -8.30 -21.22 -11.48
CA MET A 1 -7.93 -20.14 -10.52
C MET A 1 -9.17 -19.32 -10.27
N THR A 2 -9.49 -19.07 -9.03
CA THR A 2 -10.72 -18.37 -8.59
C THR A 2 -10.64 -16.86 -8.83
N VAL A 3 -11.78 -16.18 -8.83
CA VAL A 3 -11.86 -14.70 -8.92
C VAL A 3 -11.09 -14.06 -7.76
N SER A 4 -11.25 -14.63 -6.56
CA SER A 4 -10.54 -14.15 -5.35
C SER A 4 -9.02 -14.19 -5.51
N PHE A 5 -8.45 -15.21 -6.16
CA PHE A 5 -7.02 -15.28 -6.43
C PHE A 5 -6.53 -14.07 -7.25
N TRP A 6 -7.24 -13.71 -8.30
CA TRP A 6 -6.83 -12.60 -9.16
C TRP A 6 -6.97 -11.24 -8.47
N LEU A 7 -8.02 -11.07 -7.68
CA LEU A 7 -8.22 -9.84 -6.90
C LEU A 7 -7.09 -9.66 -5.85
N PHE A 8 -6.75 -10.72 -5.13
CA PHE A 8 -5.64 -10.69 -4.18
C PHE A 8 -4.28 -10.50 -4.88
N LEU A 9 -4.07 -11.13 -6.04
CA LEU A 9 -2.84 -10.96 -6.81
C LEU A 9 -2.66 -9.51 -7.26
N LEU A 10 -3.69 -8.88 -7.80
CA LEU A 10 -3.64 -7.48 -8.22
C LEU A 10 -3.37 -6.54 -7.05
N ALA A 11 -4.03 -6.75 -5.90
CA ALA A 11 -3.78 -5.98 -4.68
C ALA A 11 -2.33 -6.15 -4.20
N THR A 12 -1.83 -7.39 -4.22
CA THR A 12 -0.44 -7.72 -3.84
C THR A 12 0.58 -7.02 -4.73
N LEU A 13 0.40 -7.10 -6.05
CA LEU A 13 1.30 -6.47 -7.02
C LEU A 13 1.28 -4.94 -6.89
N ALA A 14 0.11 -4.34 -6.69
CA ALA A 14 -0.01 -2.90 -6.44
C ALA A 14 0.71 -2.49 -5.15
N THR A 15 0.57 -3.26 -4.06
CA THR A 15 1.26 -3.03 -2.79
C THR A 15 2.77 -3.12 -2.95
N LEU A 16 3.28 -4.14 -3.65
CA LEU A 16 4.70 -4.30 -3.96
C LEU A 16 5.25 -3.12 -4.78
N LEU A 17 4.52 -2.71 -5.82
CA LEU A 17 4.93 -1.60 -6.67
C LEU A 17 5.06 -0.30 -5.89
N ILE A 18 4.06 0.04 -5.08
CA ILE A 18 4.10 1.24 -4.22
C ILE A 18 5.24 1.12 -3.22
N GLY A 19 5.38 -0.03 -2.56
CA GLY A 19 6.47 -0.27 -1.63
C GLY A 19 7.84 -0.06 -2.27
N ALA A 20 8.06 -0.61 -3.47
CA ALA A 20 9.31 -0.44 -4.22
C ALA A 20 9.58 1.02 -4.60
N VAL A 21 8.56 1.73 -5.10
CA VAL A 21 8.68 3.15 -5.44
C VAL A 21 9.09 3.97 -4.21
N TYR A 22 8.45 3.79 -3.07
CA TYR A 22 8.75 4.54 -1.85
C TYR A 22 10.09 4.15 -1.23
N ALA A 23 10.44 2.85 -1.23
CA ALA A 23 11.70 2.36 -0.67
C ALA A 23 12.94 2.88 -1.44
N THR A 24 12.81 3.13 -2.74
CA THR A 24 13.95 3.50 -3.60
C THR A 24 14.06 5.00 -3.91
N ARG A 25 13.12 5.82 -3.42
CA ARG A 25 13.14 7.28 -3.68
C ARG A 25 14.33 7.96 -3.00
N LYS A 26 14.92 8.88 -3.72
CA LYS A 26 16.00 9.74 -3.21
C LYS A 26 15.49 11.02 -2.52
N THR A 27 14.29 11.45 -2.88
CA THR A 27 13.58 12.60 -2.31
C THR A 27 12.14 12.22 -2.01
N VAL A 28 11.43 12.99 -1.21
CA VAL A 28 9.99 12.79 -0.99
C VAL A 28 9.20 12.99 -2.30
N MET A 29 7.95 12.54 -2.32
CA MET A 29 7.09 12.71 -3.49
C MET A 29 6.69 14.18 -3.65
N PRO A 30 6.47 14.67 -4.89
CA PRO A 30 6.10 16.07 -5.14
C PRO A 30 4.92 16.54 -4.28
N TYR A 31 3.88 15.73 -4.16
CA TYR A 31 2.71 16.09 -3.37
C TYR A 31 2.97 16.22 -1.86
N HIS A 32 4.09 15.68 -1.33
CA HIS A 32 4.51 15.96 0.04
C HIS A 32 5.07 17.38 0.16
N LEU A 33 5.81 17.83 -0.86
CA LEU A 33 6.33 19.19 -0.92
C LEU A 33 5.22 20.22 -1.13
N ASP A 34 4.24 19.89 -1.98
CA ASP A 34 3.03 20.70 -2.16
C ASP A 34 2.25 20.82 -0.84
N ALA A 35 2.14 19.72 -0.07
CA ALA A 35 1.47 19.72 1.22
C ALA A 35 2.22 20.53 2.29
N LEU A 36 3.54 20.66 2.17
CA LEU A 36 4.40 21.46 3.04
C LEU A 36 4.58 22.91 2.55
N GLU A 37 4.05 23.22 1.36
CA GLU A 37 4.17 24.54 0.70
C GLU A 37 5.63 25.01 0.59
N THR A 38 6.55 24.07 0.27
CA THR A 38 8.00 24.32 0.20
C THR A 38 8.67 23.52 -0.90
N SER A 39 9.89 23.89 -1.28
CA SER A 39 10.74 23.11 -2.17
C SER A 39 11.71 22.22 -1.40
N TRP A 40 12.17 21.12 -2.03
CA TRP A 40 13.14 20.23 -1.37
C TRP A 40 14.42 20.94 -0.95
N ALA A 41 14.88 21.92 -1.74
CA ALA A 41 16.12 22.66 -1.49
C ALA A 41 16.01 23.62 -0.29
N GLU A 42 14.80 24.05 0.06
CA GLU A 42 14.54 24.96 1.21
C GLU A 42 14.46 24.24 2.54
N ILE A 43 14.28 22.91 2.53
CA ILE A 43 14.23 22.10 3.73
C ILE A 43 15.64 21.87 4.26
N ASP A 44 15.86 22.07 5.55
CA ASP A 44 17.16 21.84 6.17
C ASP A 44 17.62 20.36 6.03
N PRO A 45 18.93 20.09 5.98
CA PRO A 45 19.44 18.74 5.70
C PRO A 45 19.02 17.66 6.72
N LYS A 46 18.80 18.01 7.98
CA LYS A 46 18.38 17.06 9.01
C LYS A 46 16.92 16.63 8.78
N THR A 47 16.06 17.59 8.48
CA THR A 47 14.65 17.35 8.15
C THR A 47 14.54 16.57 6.82
N GLN A 48 15.34 16.91 5.79
CA GLN A 48 15.40 16.11 4.56
C GLN A 48 15.74 14.64 4.85
N PHE A 49 16.75 14.39 5.69
CA PHE A 49 17.15 13.05 6.08
C PHE A 49 15.98 12.30 6.77
N MET A 50 15.32 12.94 7.73
CA MET A 50 14.19 12.34 8.46
C MET A 50 13.01 12.05 7.55
N LEU A 51 12.60 12.97 6.71
CA LEU A 51 11.50 12.79 5.76
C LEU A 51 11.78 11.64 4.80
N LYS A 52 13.00 11.56 4.28
CA LYS A 52 13.45 10.46 3.42
C LYS A 52 13.45 9.13 4.17
N ALA A 53 13.96 9.09 5.40
CA ALA A 53 13.99 7.88 6.21
C ALA A 53 12.57 7.35 6.49
N LEU A 54 11.64 8.23 6.83
CA LEU A 54 10.22 7.86 7.03
C LEU A 54 9.58 7.35 5.73
N LEU A 55 9.84 8.02 4.61
CA LEU A 55 9.32 7.59 3.31
C LEU A 55 9.84 6.19 2.93
N ASN A 56 11.18 6.01 3.00
CA ASN A 56 11.79 4.73 2.67
C ASN A 56 11.36 3.62 3.65
N GLY A 57 11.25 3.93 4.94
CA GLY A 57 10.71 3.01 5.96
C GLY A 57 9.29 2.55 5.63
N GLY A 58 8.40 3.48 5.26
CA GLY A 58 7.07 3.14 4.77
C GLY A 58 7.10 2.28 3.50
N GLY A 59 8.04 2.54 2.60
CA GLY A 59 8.27 1.72 1.41
C GLY A 59 8.68 0.28 1.74
N TYR A 60 9.64 0.10 2.65
CA TYR A 60 10.03 -1.24 3.11
C TYR A 60 8.92 -1.97 3.85
N PHE A 61 8.08 -1.25 4.61
CA PHE A 61 6.88 -1.84 5.21
C PHE A 61 5.91 -2.34 4.14
N GLY A 62 5.67 -1.54 3.10
CA GLY A 62 4.86 -1.94 1.94
C GLY A 62 5.42 -3.16 1.21
N LEU A 63 6.74 -3.21 1.00
CA LEU A 63 7.42 -4.37 0.40
C LEU A 63 7.24 -5.62 1.28
N SER A 64 7.47 -5.52 2.59
CA SER A 64 7.29 -6.64 3.53
C SER A 64 5.86 -7.16 3.50
N THR A 65 4.88 -6.27 3.53
CA THR A 65 3.45 -6.61 3.42
C THR A 65 3.16 -7.33 2.11
N GLY A 66 3.60 -6.77 0.98
CA GLY A 66 3.36 -7.36 -0.33
C GLY A 66 4.05 -8.72 -0.52
N VAL A 67 5.28 -8.88 -0.03
CA VAL A 67 5.98 -10.19 -0.06
C VAL A 67 5.24 -11.21 0.80
N SER A 68 4.79 -10.84 1.99
CA SER A 68 4.01 -11.73 2.86
C SER A 68 2.72 -12.19 2.18
N MET A 69 1.98 -11.27 1.56
CA MET A 69 0.77 -11.59 0.80
C MET A 69 1.09 -12.50 -0.40
N LEU A 70 2.20 -12.26 -1.10
CA LEU A 70 2.61 -13.08 -2.25
C LEU A 70 2.96 -14.52 -1.83
N ILE A 71 3.66 -14.71 -0.71
CA ILE A 71 3.97 -16.03 -0.16
C ILE A 71 2.67 -16.77 0.19
N LEU A 72 1.77 -16.10 0.93
CA LEU A 72 0.47 -16.67 1.31
C LEU A 72 -0.38 -17.05 0.08
N LEU A 73 -0.36 -16.21 -0.94
CA LEU A 73 -1.11 -16.45 -2.18
C LEU A 73 -0.51 -17.61 -2.99
N SER A 74 0.83 -17.70 -3.04
CA SER A 74 1.54 -18.66 -3.89
C SER A 74 1.58 -20.08 -3.32
N ILE A 75 1.54 -20.24 -2.01
CA ILE A 75 1.72 -21.53 -1.34
C ILE A 75 0.41 -21.96 -0.66
N PRO A 76 0.03 -21.47 0.55
CA PRO A 76 -1.11 -22.03 1.24
C PRO A 76 -2.45 -21.77 0.54
N PHE A 77 -2.64 -20.59 -0.07
CA PHE A 77 -3.89 -20.29 -0.80
C PHE A 77 -4.09 -21.24 -1.99
N ARG A 78 -3.04 -21.50 -2.77
CA ARG A 78 -3.10 -22.43 -3.92
C ARG A 78 -3.27 -23.89 -3.48
N ASN A 79 -2.85 -24.22 -2.26
CA ASN A 79 -3.05 -25.54 -1.67
C ASN A 79 -4.46 -25.70 -1.08
N GLY A 80 -5.33 -24.70 -1.18
CA GLY A 80 -6.69 -24.75 -0.67
C GLY A 80 -6.84 -24.47 0.83
N GLU A 81 -5.79 -23.94 1.47
CA GLU A 81 -5.82 -23.59 2.89
C GLU A 81 -6.73 -22.38 3.13
N VAL A 82 -7.87 -22.60 3.76
CA VAL A 82 -8.93 -21.58 3.94
C VAL A 82 -8.42 -20.38 4.75
N TRP A 83 -7.60 -20.60 5.77
CA TRP A 83 -7.05 -19.51 6.58
C TRP A 83 -6.20 -18.52 5.78
N ALA A 84 -5.57 -18.97 4.68
CA ALA A 84 -4.68 -18.13 3.87
C ALA A 84 -5.43 -16.97 3.19
N GLY A 85 -6.64 -17.19 2.71
CA GLY A 85 -7.47 -16.13 2.12
C GLY A 85 -7.82 -15.03 3.12
N PHE A 86 -8.20 -15.42 4.34
CA PHE A 86 -8.46 -14.46 5.41
C PHE A 86 -7.18 -13.74 5.86
N ALA A 87 -6.05 -14.44 5.94
CA ALA A 87 -4.77 -13.85 6.30
C ALA A 87 -4.31 -12.80 5.28
N ILE A 88 -4.43 -13.08 3.98
CA ILE A 88 -4.11 -12.12 2.90
C ILE A 88 -4.98 -10.87 3.05
N GLY A 89 -6.29 -11.04 3.19
CA GLY A 89 -7.21 -9.93 3.35
C GLY A 89 -6.92 -9.10 4.60
N ALA A 90 -6.67 -9.74 5.74
CA ALA A 90 -6.35 -9.07 7.00
C ALA A 90 -5.03 -8.28 6.90
N ILE A 91 -3.94 -8.91 6.45
CA ILE A 91 -2.63 -8.27 6.30
C ILE A 91 -2.73 -7.07 5.35
N GLY A 92 -3.38 -7.27 4.20
CA GLY A 92 -3.55 -6.21 3.21
C GLY A 92 -4.37 -5.04 3.74
N LEU A 93 -5.51 -5.28 4.37
CA LEU A 93 -6.38 -4.23 4.89
C LEU A 93 -5.78 -3.50 6.09
N ILE A 94 -5.07 -4.19 7.00
CA ILE A 94 -4.37 -3.54 8.12
C ILE A 94 -3.32 -2.55 7.59
N GLY A 95 -2.65 -2.86 6.49
CA GLY A 95 -1.69 -1.95 5.86
C GLY A 95 -2.36 -0.84 5.03
N ALA A 96 -3.29 -1.20 4.14
CA ALA A 96 -3.82 -0.29 3.13
C ALA A 96 -4.94 0.64 3.65
N PHE A 97 -5.79 0.18 4.56
CA PHE A 97 -6.95 0.96 4.98
C PHE A 97 -6.58 2.20 5.80
N PRO A 98 -5.75 2.11 6.86
CA PRO A 98 -5.29 3.29 7.60
C PRO A 98 -4.51 4.26 6.71
N LEU A 99 -3.66 3.74 5.81
CA LEU A 99 -2.92 4.58 4.86
C LEU A 99 -3.86 5.34 3.93
N GLY A 100 -4.93 4.71 3.45
CA GLY A 100 -5.97 5.38 2.67
C GLY A 100 -6.65 6.53 3.41
N LEU A 101 -6.91 6.37 4.72
CA LEU A 101 -7.45 7.44 5.56
C LEU A 101 -6.46 8.60 5.71
N ILE A 102 -5.17 8.32 5.92
CA ILE A 102 -4.11 9.33 6.00
C ILE A 102 -4.03 10.11 4.68
N VAL A 103 -3.96 9.40 3.55
CA VAL A 103 -3.91 10.01 2.21
C VAL A 103 -5.12 10.91 1.95
N ARG A 104 -6.33 10.45 2.32
CA ARG A 104 -7.55 11.26 2.24
C ARG A 104 -7.48 12.51 3.11
N HIS A 105 -6.95 12.38 4.34
CA HIS A 105 -6.81 13.50 5.28
C HIS A 105 -5.83 14.56 4.74
N VAL A 106 -4.67 14.13 4.24
CA VAL A 106 -3.69 15.03 3.59
C VAL A 106 -4.33 15.76 2.41
N LYS A 107 -4.98 15.03 1.51
CA LYS A 107 -5.65 15.63 0.34
C LYS A 107 -6.73 16.65 0.71
N LYS A 108 -7.41 16.46 1.84
CA LYS A 108 -8.48 17.35 2.28
C LYS A 108 -7.96 18.62 2.97
N ASN A 109 -6.82 18.54 3.66
CA ASN A 109 -6.38 19.59 4.59
C ASN A 109 -5.09 20.30 4.14
N THR A 110 -4.52 19.94 2.99
CA THR A 110 -3.30 20.56 2.45
C THR A 110 -3.43 20.81 0.96
N ALA A 111 -2.48 21.58 0.40
CA ALA A 111 -2.36 21.78 -1.05
C ALA A 111 -1.87 20.52 -1.80
N GLY A 112 -1.37 19.50 -1.08
CA GLY A 112 -0.88 18.26 -1.66
C GLY A 112 -2.02 17.43 -2.29
N ASN A 113 -1.73 16.83 -3.44
CA ASN A 113 -2.66 15.93 -4.14
C ASN A 113 -2.11 14.50 -4.24
N PRO A 114 -2.05 13.77 -3.10
CA PRO A 114 -1.58 12.38 -3.10
C PRO A 114 -2.55 11.48 -3.87
N PRO A 115 -2.09 10.32 -4.38
CA PRO A 115 -2.85 9.43 -5.25
C PRO A 115 -3.91 8.63 -4.47
N LEU A 116 -4.95 9.30 -3.98
CA LEU A 116 -6.04 8.70 -3.20
C LEU A 116 -6.72 7.54 -3.94
N MET A 117 -6.91 7.66 -5.27
CA MET A 117 -7.55 6.61 -6.07
C MET A 117 -6.79 5.29 -6.04
N VAL A 118 -5.47 5.34 -5.96
CA VAL A 118 -4.66 4.11 -5.85
C VAL A 118 -4.97 3.38 -4.53
N MET A 119 -5.10 4.12 -3.43
CA MET A 119 -5.49 3.54 -2.14
C MET A 119 -6.92 2.98 -2.16
N VAL A 120 -7.86 3.69 -2.81
CA VAL A 120 -9.23 3.21 -2.99
C VAL A 120 -9.26 1.90 -3.76
N VAL A 121 -8.53 1.81 -4.87
CA VAL A 121 -8.46 0.60 -5.71
C VAL A 121 -7.88 -0.58 -4.93
N ILE A 122 -6.77 -0.40 -4.22
CA ILE A 122 -6.16 -1.47 -3.42
C ILE A 122 -7.13 -1.98 -2.35
N ASN A 123 -7.75 -1.07 -1.60
CA ASN A 123 -8.73 -1.47 -0.58
C ASN A 123 -9.95 -2.18 -1.18
N ALA A 124 -10.45 -1.71 -2.33
CA ALA A 124 -11.55 -2.35 -3.04
C ALA A 124 -11.18 -3.77 -3.50
N LEU A 125 -9.99 -3.95 -4.09
CA LEU A 125 -9.50 -5.26 -4.50
C LEU A 125 -9.41 -6.24 -3.32
N LEU A 126 -8.94 -5.78 -2.16
CA LEU A 126 -8.86 -6.60 -0.95
C LEU A 126 -10.24 -6.98 -0.40
N VAL A 127 -11.15 -6.02 -0.32
CA VAL A 127 -12.52 -6.26 0.17
C VAL A 127 -13.28 -7.19 -0.78
N PHE A 128 -13.27 -6.92 -2.09
CA PHE A 128 -13.93 -7.79 -3.06
C PHE A 128 -13.24 -9.16 -3.15
N GLY A 129 -11.91 -9.22 -2.98
CA GLY A 129 -11.18 -10.47 -2.87
C GLY A 129 -11.65 -11.32 -1.69
N LEU A 130 -11.84 -10.71 -0.52
CA LEU A 130 -12.39 -11.40 0.67
C LEU A 130 -13.84 -11.85 0.45
N ILE A 131 -14.68 -11.01 -0.13
CA ILE A 131 -16.08 -11.36 -0.43
C ILE A 131 -16.12 -12.53 -1.42
N ALA A 132 -15.39 -12.45 -2.53
CA ALA A 132 -15.33 -13.53 -3.52
C ALA A 132 -14.80 -14.83 -2.89
N PHE A 133 -13.77 -14.74 -2.04
CA PHE A 133 -13.22 -15.89 -1.33
C PHE A 133 -14.25 -16.53 -0.39
N ALA A 134 -14.96 -15.74 0.41
CA ALA A 134 -15.98 -16.22 1.34
C ALA A 134 -17.18 -16.87 0.62
N LEU A 135 -17.46 -16.43 -0.62
CA LEU A 135 -18.54 -17.00 -1.46
C LEU A 135 -18.06 -18.18 -2.34
N GLY A 136 -16.77 -18.54 -2.29
CA GLY A 136 -16.21 -19.68 -3.04
C GLY A 136 -15.87 -19.38 -4.52
N PHE A 137 -15.75 -18.11 -4.91
CA PHE A 137 -15.41 -17.68 -6.28
C PHE A 137 -13.93 -17.50 -6.54
#